data_17391bb377ebf4d376befde48a7ba76d
#
_entry.id   17391bb377ebf4d376befde48a7ba76d
#
_cell.length_a   1.000
_cell.length_b   1.000
_cell.length_c   1.000
_cell.angle_alpha   90.00
_cell.angle_beta   90.00
_cell.angle_gamma   90.00
#
_symmetry.space_group_name_H-M   'P 1'
#
loop_
_entity.id
_entity.type
_entity.pdbx_description
1 polymer ?
#
loop_
_entity_poly.entity_id
_entity_poly.type
_entity_poly.pdbx_seq_one_letter_code
_entity_poly.pdbx_strand_id
1 'polypeptide(L)'
;MKDQEIIQPRVLKGFRDSLPSAQIPKEALVSTLQKHFSSYGFVPIDTPALEYMEILLGKGGGETDKQIFHFTDQGGREVALRFDLTVPFARYLAQHEHELALPFKRYHIDKVWRGENPQKGRYREFTQCDFDIVGVDNAESDAEILSLMASSFEKMNVKHARFHVAHRGMFNTLLGNLGVENLSVDILRLVDKLRKIGEQETEEQLRALVKNERT
;
A
#
# COMPACT_ATOMS: atom_id res chain seq x y z
N MET A 1 8.52 35.79 -39.23
CA MET A 1 7.82 35.22 -38.06
C MET A 1 8.36 33.79 -37.93
N LYS A 2 9.02 33.40 -36.81
CA LYS A 2 9.41 32.01 -36.61
C LYS A 2 8.13 31.23 -36.40
N ASP A 3 7.93 30.16 -37.17
CA ASP A 3 6.86 29.18 -36.92
C ASP A 3 6.99 28.67 -35.48
N GLN A 4 6.06 29.06 -34.62
CA GLN A 4 5.98 28.48 -33.30
C GLN A 4 5.51 27.04 -33.49
N GLU A 5 6.40 26.09 -33.23
CA GLU A 5 6.07 24.68 -33.23
C GLU A 5 4.97 24.41 -32.17
N ILE A 6 3.79 24.04 -32.61
CA ILE A 6 2.65 23.79 -31.74
C ILE A 6 2.91 22.47 -31.01
N ILE A 7 3.10 22.55 -29.68
CA ILE A 7 3.26 21.38 -28.83
C ILE A 7 1.92 20.64 -28.74
N GLN A 8 1.91 19.36 -29.16
CA GLN A 8 0.72 18.54 -29.06
C GLN A 8 0.43 18.18 -27.58
N PRO A 9 -0.79 18.47 -27.08
CA PRO A 9 -1.15 18.14 -25.70
C PRO A 9 -1.22 16.62 -25.52
N ARG A 10 -0.52 16.09 -24.53
CA ARG A 10 -0.47 14.65 -24.22
C ARG A 10 -0.22 14.41 -22.75
N VAL A 11 -0.78 13.33 -22.24
CA VAL A 11 -0.56 12.85 -20.88
C VAL A 11 0.46 11.71 -20.88
N LEU A 12 1.28 11.61 -19.84
CA LEU A 12 2.25 10.51 -19.69
C LEU A 12 1.53 9.16 -19.65
N LYS A 13 2.16 8.13 -20.22
CA LYS A 13 1.63 6.77 -20.19
C LYS A 13 1.45 6.28 -18.74
N GLY A 14 0.23 5.83 -18.43
CA GLY A 14 -0.14 5.38 -17.09
C GLY A 14 -0.68 6.49 -16.17
N PHE A 15 -0.73 7.73 -16.66
CA PHE A 15 -1.40 8.86 -16.01
C PHE A 15 -2.68 9.19 -16.75
N ARG A 16 -3.57 9.93 -16.12
CA ARG A 16 -4.83 10.36 -16.74
C ARG A 16 -5.35 11.66 -16.14
N ASP A 17 -5.99 12.46 -16.96
CA ASP A 17 -6.84 13.56 -16.51
C ASP A 17 -8.16 12.99 -15.96
N SER A 18 -8.71 13.66 -14.96
CA SER A 18 -10.06 13.37 -14.46
C SER A 18 -10.99 14.50 -14.88
N LEU A 19 -11.87 14.23 -15.83
CA LEU A 19 -12.88 15.20 -16.26
C LEU A 19 -13.93 15.42 -15.15
N PRO A 20 -14.66 16.55 -15.14
CA PRO A 20 -15.65 16.87 -14.11
C PRO A 20 -16.67 15.74 -13.86
N SER A 21 -17.10 15.06 -14.90
CA SER A 21 -18.04 13.91 -14.81
C SER A 21 -17.51 12.72 -13.99
N ALA A 22 -16.18 12.57 -13.91
CA ALA A 22 -15.52 11.54 -13.10
C ALA A 22 -15.03 12.11 -11.77
N GLN A 23 -14.60 13.37 -11.75
CA GLN A 23 -14.02 13.99 -10.56
C GLN A 23 -15.08 14.30 -9.49
N ILE A 24 -16.23 14.82 -9.88
CA ILE A 24 -17.33 15.14 -8.93
C ILE A 24 -17.79 13.91 -8.13
N PRO A 25 -18.09 12.76 -8.75
CA PRO A 25 -18.41 11.56 -8.00
C PRO A 25 -17.28 11.05 -7.11
N LYS A 26 -16.02 11.19 -7.57
CA LYS A 26 -14.85 10.82 -6.79
C LYS A 26 -14.73 11.65 -5.51
N GLU A 27 -14.92 12.98 -5.60
CA GLU A 27 -14.88 13.87 -4.42
C GLU A 27 -16.01 13.57 -3.43
N ALA A 28 -17.21 13.30 -3.93
CA ALA A 28 -18.34 12.88 -3.08
C ALA A 28 -18.03 11.56 -2.35
N LEU A 29 -17.41 10.61 -3.03
CA LEU A 29 -16.97 9.33 -2.44
C LEU A 29 -15.92 9.56 -1.35
N VAL A 30 -14.88 10.34 -1.63
CA VAL A 30 -13.81 10.69 -0.67
C VAL A 30 -14.41 11.39 0.56
N SER A 31 -15.29 12.37 0.36
CA SER A 31 -15.98 13.06 1.46
C SER A 31 -16.81 12.10 2.33
N THR A 32 -17.47 11.12 1.71
CA THR A 32 -18.22 10.09 2.44
C THR A 32 -17.31 9.24 3.31
N LEU A 33 -16.18 8.79 2.78
CA LEU A 33 -15.20 8.00 3.52
C LEU A 33 -14.56 8.79 4.65
N GLN A 34 -14.18 10.05 4.43
CA GLN A 34 -13.61 10.93 5.46
C GLN A 34 -14.55 11.09 6.65
N LYS A 35 -15.84 11.40 6.39
CA LYS A 35 -16.86 11.49 7.44
C LYS A 35 -17.04 10.16 8.17
N HIS A 36 -17.00 9.07 7.45
CA HIS A 36 -17.13 7.73 8.01
C HIS A 36 -15.95 7.39 8.93
N PHE A 37 -14.71 7.61 8.51
CA PHE A 37 -13.52 7.39 9.33
C PHE A 37 -13.53 8.26 10.59
N SER A 38 -13.89 9.56 10.45
CA SER A 38 -14.02 10.45 11.58
C SER A 38 -15.06 9.97 12.60
N SER A 39 -16.14 9.29 12.16
CA SER A 39 -17.15 8.74 13.09
C SER A 39 -16.65 7.55 13.92
N TYR A 40 -15.52 6.93 13.51
CA TYR A 40 -14.81 5.90 14.28
C TYR A 40 -13.64 6.48 15.12
N GLY A 41 -13.51 7.82 15.16
CA GLY A 41 -12.45 8.50 15.90
C GLY A 41 -11.11 8.58 15.17
N PHE A 42 -11.08 8.27 13.88
CA PHE A 42 -9.87 8.47 13.07
C PHE A 42 -9.73 9.93 12.68
N VAL A 43 -8.52 10.47 12.80
CA VAL A 43 -8.20 11.86 12.45
C VAL A 43 -7.42 11.93 11.13
N PRO A 44 -7.63 12.99 10.32
CA PRO A 44 -6.87 13.16 9.09
C PRO A 44 -5.41 13.53 9.38
N ILE A 45 -4.50 13.00 8.58
CA ILE A 45 -3.13 13.48 8.46
C ILE A 45 -2.82 13.78 7.01
N ASP A 46 -1.74 14.52 6.77
CA ASP A 46 -1.14 14.74 5.46
C ASP A 46 0.38 14.63 5.56
N THR A 47 1.02 14.14 4.51
CA THR A 47 2.48 14.06 4.37
C THR A 47 2.89 14.54 2.98
N PRO A 48 4.09 15.09 2.80
CA PRO A 48 4.56 15.52 1.50
C PRO A 48 4.52 14.41 0.45
N ALA A 49 4.20 14.78 -0.80
CA ALA A 49 4.25 13.86 -1.92
C ALA A 49 5.68 13.44 -2.29
N LEU A 50 6.67 14.31 -1.98
CA LEU A 50 8.09 14.05 -2.13
C LEU A 50 8.70 13.73 -0.79
N GLU A 51 9.49 12.67 -0.75
CA GLU A 51 10.28 12.23 0.39
C GLU A 51 11.74 12.05 -0.03
N TYR A 52 12.67 12.04 0.91
CA TYR A 52 14.02 11.58 0.63
C TYR A 52 13.99 10.12 0.16
N MET A 53 14.80 9.80 -0.85
CA MET A 53 14.89 8.45 -1.40
C MET A 53 15.23 7.41 -0.32
N GLU A 54 16.14 7.75 0.61
CA GLU A 54 16.52 6.89 1.74
C GLU A 54 15.36 6.55 2.68
N ILE A 55 14.39 7.45 2.84
CA ILE A 55 13.19 7.20 3.65
C ILE A 55 12.31 6.14 2.96
N LEU A 56 12.09 6.29 1.66
CA LEU A 56 11.21 5.39 0.93
C LEU A 56 11.79 3.99 0.72
N LEU A 57 13.11 3.87 0.56
CA LEU A 57 13.80 2.60 0.37
C LEU A 57 14.05 1.86 1.69
N GLY A 58 14.22 2.58 2.80
CA GLY A 58 14.63 2.00 4.07
C GLY A 58 16.00 1.31 3.95
N LYS A 59 16.16 0.19 4.66
CA LYS A 59 17.41 -0.60 4.66
C LYS A 59 17.46 -1.69 3.58
N GLY A 60 16.45 -1.78 2.70
CA GLY A 60 16.35 -2.87 1.72
C GLY A 60 16.16 -2.37 0.30
N GLY A 61 17.14 -2.57 -0.57
CA GLY A 61 16.95 -2.54 -2.02
C GLY A 61 16.14 -3.78 -2.46
N GLY A 62 15.21 -3.62 -3.39
CA GLY A 62 14.38 -4.72 -3.89
C GLY A 62 13.65 -4.39 -5.19
N GLU A 63 12.60 -5.11 -5.50
CA GLU A 63 11.73 -4.82 -6.65
C GLU A 63 11.10 -3.42 -6.56
N THR A 64 10.91 -2.90 -5.35
CA THR A 64 10.36 -1.56 -5.07
C THR A 64 11.23 -0.45 -5.65
N ASP A 65 12.56 -0.59 -5.63
CA ASP A 65 13.50 0.41 -6.15
C ASP A 65 13.28 0.71 -7.63
N LYS A 66 12.88 -0.31 -8.39
CA LYS A 66 12.60 -0.21 -9.84
C LYS A 66 11.26 0.45 -10.16
N GLN A 67 10.42 0.64 -9.15
CA GLN A 67 9.06 1.15 -9.31
C GLN A 67 8.87 2.55 -8.73
N ILE A 68 9.92 3.15 -8.16
CA ILE A 68 9.88 4.49 -7.59
C ILE A 68 10.21 5.53 -8.65
N PHE A 69 9.43 6.61 -8.72
CA PHE A 69 9.79 7.81 -9.47
C PHE A 69 10.73 8.66 -8.63
N HIS A 70 12.00 8.70 -8.99
CA HIS A 70 13.03 9.44 -8.26
C HIS A 70 13.81 10.38 -9.20
N PHE A 71 14.39 11.42 -8.60
CA PHE A 71 15.24 12.39 -9.29
C PHE A 71 16.08 13.16 -8.27
N THR A 72 17.15 13.80 -8.77
CA THR A 72 17.94 14.74 -7.97
C THR A 72 17.29 16.12 -8.05
N ASP A 73 16.98 16.73 -6.92
CA ASP A 73 16.39 18.08 -6.89
C ASP A 73 17.45 19.17 -7.15
N GLN A 74 17.01 20.43 -7.25
CA GLN A 74 17.91 21.57 -7.50
C GLN A 74 18.94 21.79 -6.38
N GLY A 75 18.71 21.25 -5.18
CA GLY A 75 19.64 21.28 -4.04
C GLY A 75 20.61 20.11 -4.01
N GLY A 76 20.60 19.23 -5.03
CA GLY A 76 21.47 18.04 -5.10
C GLY A 76 21.01 16.89 -4.21
N ARG A 77 19.75 16.88 -3.77
CA ARG A 77 19.21 15.83 -2.90
C ARG A 77 18.48 14.77 -3.72
N GLU A 78 18.73 13.50 -3.42
CA GLU A 78 17.97 12.38 -4.00
C GLU A 78 16.59 12.31 -3.35
N VAL A 79 15.56 12.59 -4.14
CA VAL A 79 14.16 12.62 -3.73
C VAL A 79 13.30 11.74 -4.62
N ALA A 80 12.18 11.29 -4.09
CA ALA A 80 11.28 10.43 -4.83
C ALA A 80 9.81 10.72 -4.51
N LEU A 81 8.93 10.44 -5.45
CA LEU A 81 7.50 10.43 -5.19
C LEU A 81 7.12 9.22 -4.34
N ARG A 82 6.32 9.46 -3.31
CA ARG A 82 5.82 8.38 -2.45
C ARG A 82 5.04 7.33 -3.26
N PHE A 83 5.34 6.07 -3.04
CA PHE A 83 4.71 4.93 -3.72
C PHE A 83 3.56 4.32 -2.90
N ASP A 84 3.46 4.69 -1.63
CA ASP A 84 2.37 4.39 -0.69
C ASP A 84 2.21 5.54 0.32
N LEU A 85 1.27 5.38 1.26
CA LEU A 85 1.07 6.32 2.37
C LEU A 85 1.60 5.78 3.70
N THR A 86 2.03 4.52 3.74
CA THR A 86 2.49 3.81 4.95
C THR A 86 3.91 4.23 5.34
N VAL A 87 4.85 4.26 4.37
CA VAL A 87 6.25 4.65 4.64
C VAL A 87 6.34 6.13 5.06
N PRO A 88 5.71 7.10 4.36
CA PRO A 88 5.62 8.48 4.85
C PRO A 88 4.98 8.61 6.23
N PHE A 89 3.98 7.79 6.53
CA PHE A 89 3.37 7.76 7.86
C PHE A 89 4.34 7.25 8.93
N ALA A 90 5.12 6.22 8.66
CA ALA A 90 6.14 5.75 9.61
C ALA A 90 7.17 6.84 9.93
N ARG A 91 7.64 7.59 8.91
CA ARG A 91 8.50 8.75 9.11
C ARG A 91 7.80 9.84 9.92
N TYR A 92 6.52 10.13 9.62
CA TYR A 92 5.70 11.10 10.34
C TYR A 92 5.59 10.74 11.82
N LEU A 93 5.28 9.48 12.14
CA LEU A 93 5.23 9.00 13.53
C LEU A 93 6.55 9.19 14.27
N ALA A 94 7.66 8.77 13.65
CA ALA A 94 8.98 8.91 14.26
C ALA A 94 9.38 10.38 14.49
N GLN A 95 8.96 11.28 13.62
CA GLN A 95 9.26 12.70 13.73
C GLN A 95 8.42 13.41 14.82
N HIS A 96 7.17 12.96 14.99
CA HIS A 96 6.19 13.59 15.88
C HIS A 96 5.80 12.74 17.10
N GLU A 97 6.65 11.77 17.47
CA GLU A 97 6.39 10.82 18.56
C GLU A 97 5.94 11.49 19.85
N HIS A 98 6.55 12.62 20.18
CA HIS A 98 6.27 13.36 21.42
C HIS A 98 5.02 14.28 21.33
N GLU A 99 4.47 14.46 20.13
CA GLU A 99 3.31 15.32 19.88
C GLU A 99 2.00 14.52 19.76
N LEU A 100 2.13 13.19 19.54
CA LEU A 100 1.00 12.31 19.26
C LEU A 100 0.60 11.51 20.52
N ALA A 101 -0.67 11.56 20.86
CA ALA A 101 -1.22 10.71 21.91
C ALA A 101 -1.54 9.31 21.37
N LEU A 102 -1.12 8.27 22.11
CA LEU A 102 -1.43 6.88 21.78
C LEU A 102 -2.64 6.37 22.59
N PRO A 103 -3.49 5.51 22.06
CA PRO A 103 -3.46 4.99 20.69
C PRO A 103 -3.81 6.06 19.66
N PHE A 104 -3.05 6.10 18.55
CA PHE A 104 -3.25 7.06 17.47
C PHE A 104 -3.98 6.41 16.31
N LYS A 105 -5.19 6.91 16.03
CA LYS A 105 -6.04 6.48 14.91
C LYS A 105 -6.00 7.55 13.83
N ARG A 106 -5.42 7.23 12.67
CA ARG A 106 -5.30 8.18 11.56
C ARG A 106 -5.94 7.66 10.29
N TYR A 107 -6.35 8.55 9.41
CA TYR A 107 -6.55 8.24 8.00
C TYR A 107 -5.81 9.22 7.09
N HIS A 108 -5.49 8.75 5.88
CA HIS A 108 -4.87 9.57 4.83
C HIS A 108 -5.43 9.12 3.48
N ILE A 109 -5.97 10.07 2.70
CA ILE A 109 -6.53 9.81 1.38
C ILE A 109 -5.84 10.74 0.39
N ASP A 110 -4.88 10.22 -0.37
CA ASP A 110 -4.13 11.04 -1.31
C ASP A 110 -3.51 10.20 -2.44
N LYS A 111 -2.87 10.89 -3.38
CA LYS A 111 -2.18 10.30 -4.53
C LYS A 111 -0.89 9.63 -4.12
N VAL A 112 -0.61 8.52 -4.80
CA VAL A 112 0.66 7.79 -4.76
C VAL A 112 1.08 7.42 -6.19
N TRP A 113 2.38 7.14 -6.37
CA TRP A 113 2.96 6.94 -7.70
C TRP A 113 3.78 5.65 -7.75
N ARG A 114 3.49 4.79 -8.75
CA ARG A 114 4.21 3.53 -8.97
C ARG A 114 4.64 3.41 -10.42
N GLY A 115 5.92 3.22 -10.67
CA GLY A 115 6.50 3.08 -12.01
C GLY A 115 6.21 1.76 -12.71
N GLU A 116 5.24 0.98 -12.23
CA GLU A 116 4.82 -0.30 -12.79
C GLU A 116 4.32 -0.18 -14.25
N ASN A 117 4.30 -1.32 -14.96
CA ASN A 117 3.69 -1.37 -16.27
C ASN A 117 2.16 -1.15 -16.16
N PRO A 118 1.62 -0.09 -16.79
CA PRO A 118 0.20 0.21 -16.68
C PRO A 118 -0.65 -0.85 -17.39
N GLN A 119 -1.75 -1.22 -16.76
CA GLN A 119 -2.73 -2.18 -17.26
C GLN A 119 -4.14 -1.58 -17.07
N LYS A 120 -5.16 -2.23 -17.65
CA LYS A 120 -6.55 -1.81 -17.41
C LYS A 120 -6.87 -1.84 -15.91
N GLY A 121 -7.25 -0.67 -15.34
CA GLY A 121 -7.52 -0.52 -13.92
C GLY A 121 -6.27 -0.31 -13.02
N ARG A 122 -5.04 -0.38 -13.58
CA ARG A 122 -3.79 -0.14 -12.84
C ARG A 122 -3.03 1.02 -13.49
N TYR A 123 -3.03 2.14 -12.81
CA TYR A 123 -2.39 3.38 -13.24
C TYR A 123 -1.10 3.62 -12.44
N ARG A 124 -0.21 4.46 -13.01
CA ARG A 124 1.02 4.90 -12.34
C ARG A 124 0.78 5.99 -11.29
N GLU A 125 -0.31 6.72 -11.40
CA GLU A 125 -0.82 7.64 -10.40
C GLU A 125 -2.23 7.20 -10.01
N PHE A 126 -2.47 6.99 -8.72
CA PHE A 126 -3.78 6.63 -8.20
C PHE A 126 -3.96 7.16 -6.77
N THR A 127 -5.20 7.25 -6.31
CA THR A 127 -5.52 7.64 -4.94
C THR A 127 -5.52 6.39 -4.06
N GLN A 128 -4.75 6.41 -3.00
CA GLN A 128 -4.77 5.44 -1.92
C GLN A 128 -5.63 5.99 -0.78
N CYS A 129 -6.27 5.11 -0.04
CA CYS A 129 -7.10 5.45 1.10
C CYS A 129 -6.67 4.55 2.25
N ASP A 130 -5.85 5.07 3.13
CA ASP A 130 -5.24 4.34 4.23
C ASP A 130 -5.79 4.82 5.58
N PHE A 131 -5.95 3.89 6.50
CA PHE A 131 -6.25 4.18 7.89
C PHE A 131 -5.56 3.15 8.78
N ASP A 132 -5.00 3.62 9.90
CA ASP A 132 -4.20 2.83 10.83
C ASP A 132 -4.51 3.17 12.28
N ILE A 133 -4.28 2.20 13.15
CA ILE A 133 -4.25 2.35 14.60
C ILE A 133 -2.82 2.02 15.05
N VAL A 134 -2.19 2.92 15.79
CA VAL A 134 -0.83 2.75 16.29
C VAL A 134 -0.81 2.89 17.82
N GLY A 135 0.10 2.13 18.45
CA GLY A 135 0.30 2.17 19.91
C GLY A 135 -0.52 1.16 20.67
N VAL A 136 -1.14 0.19 19.98
CA VAL A 136 -1.82 -0.96 20.56
C VAL A 136 -1.49 -2.23 19.79
N ASP A 137 -1.39 -3.35 20.50
CA ASP A 137 -1.17 -4.69 19.92
C ASP A 137 -2.20 -5.65 20.56
N ASN A 138 -3.42 -5.63 20.02
CA ASN A 138 -4.53 -6.45 20.48
C ASN A 138 -5.50 -6.79 19.35
N ALA A 139 -6.29 -7.85 19.54
CA ALA A 139 -7.26 -8.32 18.55
C ALA A 139 -8.44 -7.35 18.35
N GLU A 140 -8.73 -6.51 19.33
CA GLU A 140 -9.81 -5.51 19.25
C GLU A 140 -9.49 -4.44 18.20
N SER A 141 -8.21 -4.03 18.08
CA SER A 141 -7.77 -3.10 17.03
C SER A 141 -7.91 -3.69 15.65
N ASP A 142 -7.54 -4.97 15.47
CA ASP A 142 -7.72 -5.69 14.20
C ASP A 142 -9.22 -5.80 13.84
N ALA A 143 -10.05 -6.12 14.84
CA ALA A 143 -11.50 -6.19 14.65
C ALA A 143 -12.10 -4.83 14.29
N GLU A 144 -11.63 -3.74 14.87
CA GLU A 144 -12.07 -2.39 14.55
C GLU A 144 -11.71 -2.02 13.11
N ILE A 145 -10.48 -2.32 12.65
CA ILE A 145 -10.05 -2.11 11.27
C ILE A 145 -10.93 -2.90 10.29
N LEU A 146 -11.19 -4.18 10.57
CA LEU A 146 -12.05 -5.00 9.72
C LEU A 146 -13.50 -4.48 9.69
N SER A 147 -14.02 -4.03 10.82
CA SER A 147 -15.36 -3.43 10.92
C SER A 147 -15.44 -2.12 10.14
N LEU A 148 -14.41 -1.26 10.23
CA LEU A 148 -14.32 -0.03 9.47
C LEU A 148 -14.24 -0.30 7.97
N MET A 149 -13.45 -1.30 7.54
CA MET A 149 -13.41 -1.72 6.15
C MET A 149 -14.78 -2.17 5.66
N ALA A 150 -15.44 -3.07 6.39
CA ALA A 150 -16.75 -3.61 6.00
C ALA A 150 -17.81 -2.50 5.87
N SER A 151 -17.93 -1.66 6.89
CA SER A 151 -18.87 -0.54 6.90
C SER A 151 -18.55 0.53 5.85
N SER A 152 -17.25 0.70 5.49
CA SER A 152 -16.85 1.59 4.40
C SER A 152 -17.40 1.10 3.05
N PHE A 153 -17.32 -0.19 2.76
CA PHE A 153 -17.93 -0.75 1.53
C PHE A 153 -19.44 -0.58 1.51
N GLU A 154 -20.12 -0.73 2.64
CA GLU A 154 -21.55 -0.45 2.74
C GLU A 154 -21.88 1.02 2.45
N LYS A 155 -21.09 1.97 3.02
CA LYS A 155 -21.24 3.41 2.76
C LYS A 155 -21.01 3.78 1.30
N MET A 156 -20.13 3.07 0.62
CA MET A 156 -19.90 3.21 -0.83
C MET A 156 -20.96 2.48 -1.69
N ASN A 157 -21.97 1.84 -1.06
CA ASN A 157 -22.97 1.01 -1.73
C ASN A 157 -22.35 -0.16 -2.53
N VAL A 158 -21.20 -0.66 -2.10
CA VAL A 158 -20.60 -1.89 -2.64
C VAL A 158 -21.21 -3.08 -1.93
N LYS A 159 -22.09 -3.78 -2.66
CA LYS A 159 -22.77 -4.99 -2.16
C LYS A 159 -21.88 -6.22 -2.35
N HIS A 160 -22.02 -7.18 -1.44
CA HIS A 160 -21.34 -8.49 -1.55
C HIS A 160 -19.81 -8.44 -1.47
N ALA A 161 -19.24 -7.47 -0.73
CA ALA A 161 -17.82 -7.50 -0.40
C ALA A 161 -17.50 -8.75 0.46
N ARG A 162 -16.43 -9.47 0.09
CA ARG A 162 -15.93 -10.63 0.84
C ARG A 162 -14.54 -10.33 1.34
N PHE A 163 -14.33 -10.48 2.64
CA PHE A 163 -13.03 -10.35 3.27
C PHE A 163 -12.37 -11.71 3.42
N HIS A 164 -11.12 -11.82 2.97
CA HIS A 164 -10.26 -12.96 3.24
C HIS A 164 -9.25 -12.52 4.28
N VAL A 165 -9.37 -13.06 5.49
CA VAL A 165 -8.51 -12.71 6.62
C VAL A 165 -7.51 -13.83 6.83
N ALA A 166 -6.23 -13.49 6.97
CA ALA A 166 -5.17 -14.41 7.31
C ALA A 166 -4.37 -13.86 8.50
N HIS A 167 -4.01 -14.73 9.43
CA HIS A 167 -3.20 -14.37 10.58
C HIS A 167 -1.84 -15.07 10.49
N ARG A 168 -0.76 -14.30 10.41
CA ARG A 168 0.58 -14.85 10.24
C ARG A 168 1.02 -15.76 11.39
N GLY A 169 0.58 -15.46 12.63
CA GLY A 169 0.85 -16.31 13.79
C GLY A 169 0.31 -17.72 13.64
N MET A 170 -0.91 -17.89 13.10
CA MET A 170 -1.48 -19.22 12.82
C MET A 170 -0.62 -19.99 11.82
N PHE A 171 -0.17 -19.31 10.76
CA PHE A 171 0.69 -19.91 9.74
C PHE A 171 2.06 -20.31 10.34
N ASN A 172 2.69 -19.42 11.10
CA ASN A 172 3.97 -19.70 11.76
C ASN A 172 3.85 -20.86 12.76
N THR A 173 2.75 -20.94 13.53
CA THR A 173 2.48 -22.07 14.43
C THR A 173 2.36 -23.38 13.65
N LEU A 174 1.68 -23.37 12.51
CA LEU A 174 1.61 -24.56 11.65
C LEU A 174 3.00 -24.98 11.16
N LEU A 175 3.81 -24.03 10.68
CA LEU A 175 5.18 -24.33 10.21
C LEU A 175 6.10 -24.77 11.33
N GLY A 176 5.95 -24.22 12.55
CA GLY A 176 6.67 -24.67 13.75
C GLY A 176 6.34 -26.11 14.10
N ASN A 177 5.06 -26.49 14.06
CA ASN A 177 4.63 -27.89 14.27
C ASN A 177 5.18 -28.85 13.19
N LEU A 178 5.46 -28.34 12.00
CA LEU A 178 6.07 -29.10 10.90
C LEU A 178 7.61 -29.07 10.94
N GLY A 179 8.22 -28.29 11.83
CA GLY A 179 9.67 -28.14 11.97
C GLY A 179 10.33 -27.38 10.81
N VAL A 180 9.61 -26.45 10.19
CA VAL A 180 10.05 -25.63 9.03
C VAL A 180 9.76 -24.15 9.22
N GLU A 181 9.72 -23.65 10.44
CA GLU A 181 9.41 -22.24 10.76
C GLU A 181 10.43 -21.26 10.18
N ASN A 182 11.69 -21.62 10.14
CA ASN A 182 12.78 -20.86 9.54
C ASN A 182 12.60 -20.60 8.04
N LEU A 183 11.81 -21.42 7.34
CA LEU A 183 11.45 -21.27 5.93
C LEU A 183 10.17 -20.43 5.71
N SER A 184 9.57 -19.88 6.76
CA SER A 184 8.26 -19.20 6.71
C SER A 184 8.16 -18.15 5.58
N VAL A 185 9.20 -17.34 5.40
CA VAL A 185 9.22 -16.29 4.37
C VAL A 185 9.22 -16.86 2.96
N ASP A 186 10.04 -17.89 2.71
CA ASP A 186 10.20 -18.47 1.38
C ASP A 186 9.00 -19.33 1.00
N ILE A 187 8.42 -20.04 1.99
CA ILE A 187 7.17 -20.79 1.81
C ILE A 187 6.04 -19.83 1.44
N LEU A 188 5.89 -18.70 2.14
CA LEU A 188 4.87 -17.69 1.82
C LEU A 188 5.06 -17.11 0.42
N ARG A 189 6.30 -16.80 0.02
CA ARG A 189 6.59 -16.32 -1.34
C ARG A 189 6.19 -17.32 -2.43
N LEU A 190 6.32 -18.61 -2.17
CA LEU A 190 5.89 -19.66 -3.08
C LEU A 190 4.36 -19.79 -3.11
N VAL A 191 3.71 -19.77 -1.95
CA VAL A 191 2.25 -19.83 -1.84
C VAL A 191 1.60 -18.63 -2.55
N ASP A 192 2.16 -17.44 -2.44
CA ASP A 192 1.67 -16.24 -3.15
C ASP A 192 1.72 -16.39 -4.68
N LYS A 193 2.64 -17.21 -5.17
CA LYS A 193 2.76 -17.51 -6.61
C LYS A 193 1.81 -18.60 -7.09
N LEU A 194 1.12 -19.32 -6.19
CA LEU A 194 0.26 -20.46 -6.51
C LEU A 194 -0.69 -20.20 -7.69
N ARG A 195 -1.37 -19.05 -7.68
CA ARG A 195 -2.30 -18.67 -8.77
C ARG A 195 -1.59 -18.39 -10.11
N LYS A 196 -0.31 -18.09 -10.08
CA LYS A 196 0.49 -17.71 -11.25
C LYS A 196 1.18 -18.92 -11.89
N ILE A 197 1.71 -19.83 -11.09
CA ILE A 197 2.49 -20.98 -11.53
C ILE A 197 1.75 -22.31 -11.45
N GLY A 198 0.62 -22.37 -10.75
CA GLY A 198 -0.21 -23.57 -10.56
C GLY A 198 0.21 -24.42 -9.37
N GLU A 199 -0.66 -25.38 -9.01
CA GLU A 199 -0.48 -26.23 -7.82
C GLU A 199 0.73 -27.15 -7.94
N GLN A 200 0.90 -27.82 -9.09
CA GLN A 200 1.97 -28.80 -9.29
C GLN A 200 3.36 -28.18 -9.17
N GLU A 201 3.61 -27.07 -9.86
CA GLU A 201 4.88 -26.35 -9.80
C GLU A 201 5.15 -25.80 -8.39
N THR A 202 4.10 -25.28 -7.71
CA THR A 202 4.22 -24.80 -6.33
C THR A 202 4.59 -25.92 -5.38
N GLU A 203 3.97 -27.11 -5.51
CA GLU A 203 4.28 -28.28 -4.70
C GLU A 203 5.72 -28.76 -4.94
N GLU A 204 6.17 -28.83 -6.18
CA GLU A 204 7.55 -29.23 -6.51
C GLU A 204 8.58 -28.28 -5.89
N GLN A 205 8.35 -26.96 -5.99
CA GLN A 205 9.23 -25.94 -5.41
C GLN A 205 9.22 -26.01 -3.87
N LEU A 206 8.06 -26.22 -3.23
CA LEU A 206 7.97 -26.40 -1.78
C LEU A 206 8.71 -27.64 -1.31
N ARG A 207 8.57 -28.76 -2.02
CA ARG A 207 9.30 -30.00 -1.70
C ARG A 207 10.81 -29.83 -1.82
N ALA A 208 11.28 -29.11 -2.85
CA ALA A 208 12.70 -28.81 -3.02
C ALA A 208 13.22 -27.93 -1.90
N LEU A 209 12.47 -26.87 -1.53
CA LEU A 209 12.84 -25.96 -0.44
C LEU A 209 13.00 -26.71 0.90
N VAL A 210 12.03 -27.54 1.28
CA VAL A 210 12.06 -28.29 2.55
C VAL A 210 13.14 -29.40 2.55
N LYS A 211 13.45 -30.02 1.41
CA LYS A 211 14.53 -31.04 1.32
C LYS A 211 15.90 -30.44 1.55
N ASN A 212 16.17 -29.26 0.95
CA ASN A 212 17.47 -28.61 1.06
C ASN A 212 17.79 -28.14 2.50
N GLU A 213 16.79 -27.95 3.35
CA GLU A 213 16.97 -27.57 4.74
C GLU A 213 17.24 -28.77 5.67
N ARG A 214 16.81 -29.97 5.26
CA ARG A 214 16.99 -31.21 6.05
C ARG A 214 18.28 -31.96 5.75
N THR A 215 19.12 -31.44 4.84
CA THR A 215 20.45 -31.94 4.47
C THR A 215 21.53 -31.09 5.08
#